data_bc71b8d554c759d96ad3e8fa70261d1f
#
_entry.id   bc71b8d554c759d96ad3e8fa70261d1f
#
_cell.length_a   1.000
_cell.length_b   1.000
_cell.length_c   1.000
_cell.angle_alpha   90.00
_cell.angle_beta   90.00
_cell.angle_gamma   90.00
#
_symmetry.space_group_name_H-M   'P 1'
#
loop_
_entity.id
_entity.type
_entity.pdbx_description
1 polymer ?
#
loop_
_entity_poly.entity_id
_entity_poly.type
_entity_poly.pdbx_seq_one_letter_code
_entity_poly.pdbx_strand_id
1 'polypeptide(L)'
;MLRNLAFAVGCAVSLIVPSTAASLAAADFGTPEEAKAMLEKAIAAVKQDKAKAIDAFNAGEGGFKDRDLYVWCANASDGIMTAHPYGQKGKQLRDIKGYHGAPFGETIMQDATEGAIKQTTYWWPRPGTDQPLEKTAFYTKVGDQICGVGFYKE
;
A
#
# COMPACT_ATOMS: atom_id res chain seq x y z
N MET A 1 -42.32 -72.49 10.04
CA MET A 1 -41.27 -72.08 9.13
C MET A 1 -40.84 -70.69 9.46
N LEU A 2 -39.80 -70.53 10.29
CA LEU A 2 -39.28 -69.26 10.73
C LEU A 2 -38.12 -68.85 9.76
N ARG A 3 -38.19 -67.64 9.21
CA ARG A 3 -37.08 -67.03 8.49
C ARG A 3 -36.57 -65.85 9.27
N ASN A 4 -35.37 -65.98 9.83
CA ASN A 4 -34.66 -64.92 10.53
C ASN A 4 -34.13 -63.91 9.54
N LEU A 5 -34.51 -62.63 9.68
CA LEU A 5 -33.85 -61.48 9.04
C LEU A 5 -32.81 -60.93 10.00
N ALA A 6 -31.53 -61.04 9.62
CA ALA A 6 -30.44 -60.36 10.31
C ALA A 6 -30.29 -58.94 9.79
N PHE A 7 -30.46 -57.93 10.64
CA PHE A 7 -30.13 -56.54 10.35
C PHE A 7 -28.64 -56.31 10.61
N ALA A 8 -27.90 -55.97 9.57
CA ALA A 8 -26.53 -55.52 9.68
C ALA A 8 -26.53 -53.98 9.94
N VAL A 9 -26.11 -53.59 11.13
CA VAL A 9 -25.88 -52.18 11.49
C VAL A 9 -24.50 -51.78 10.99
N GLY A 10 -24.45 -51.00 9.92
CA GLY A 10 -23.22 -50.41 9.40
C GLY A 10 -22.85 -49.17 10.22
N CYS A 11 -21.79 -49.23 11.02
CA CYS A 11 -21.19 -48.08 11.70
C CYS A 11 -20.38 -47.25 10.70
N ALA A 12 -20.94 -46.13 10.26
CA ALA A 12 -20.19 -45.12 9.46
C ALA A 12 -19.29 -44.32 10.39
N VAL A 13 -17.98 -44.56 10.37
CA VAL A 13 -16.99 -43.75 11.08
C VAL A 13 -16.71 -42.50 10.25
N SER A 14 -17.29 -41.37 10.66
CA SER A 14 -16.98 -40.06 10.09
C SER A 14 -15.62 -39.59 10.60
N LEU A 15 -14.62 -39.57 9.73
CA LEU A 15 -13.32 -38.97 10.00
C LEU A 15 -13.46 -37.44 9.97
N ILE A 16 -13.48 -36.81 11.14
CA ILE A 16 -13.37 -35.35 11.27
C ILE A 16 -11.92 -34.97 11.08
N VAL A 17 -11.58 -34.40 9.92
CA VAL A 17 -10.26 -33.82 9.66
C VAL A 17 -10.24 -32.42 10.29
N PRO A 18 -9.39 -32.14 11.29
CA PRO A 18 -9.27 -30.80 11.82
C PRO A 18 -8.60 -29.92 10.76
N SER A 19 -9.31 -28.96 10.18
CA SER A 19 -8.73 -27.87 9.38
C SER A 19 -7.95 -26.96 10.33
N THR A 20 -6.64 -27.10 10.36
CA THR A 20 -5.76 -26.12 10.98
C THR A 20 -5.72 -24.88 10.07
N ALA A 21 -6.57 -23.90 10.37
CA ALA A 21 -6.42 -22.55 9.84
C ALA A 21 -5.11 -21.98 10.40
N ALA A 22 -4.05 -21.98 9.60
CA ALA A 22 -2.83 -21.24 9.91
C ALA A 22 -3.22 -19.75 9.96
N SER A 23 -3.27 -19.19 11.16
CA SER A 23 -3.36 -17.74 11.37
C SER A 23 -2.05 -17.15 10.84
N LEU A 24 -2.06 -16.58 9.63
CA LEU A 24 -0.98 -15.72 9.15
C LEU A 24 -0.98 -14.50 10.07
N ALA A 25 -0.04 -14.44 11.01
CA ALA A 25 0.21 -13.22 11.76
C ALA A 25 0.48 -12.12 10.72
N ALA A 26 -0.29 -11.03 10.78
CA ALA A 26 -0.03 -9.87 9.92
C ALA A 26 1.39 -9.39 10.22
N ALA A 27 2.19 -9.20 9.15
CA ALA A 27 3.53 -8.63 9.32
C ALA A 27 3.43 -7.23 9.95
N ASP A 28 4.36 -6.88 10.82
CA ASP A 28 4.36 -5.58 11.52
C ASP A 28 4.51 -4.40 10.55
N PHE A 29 5.06 -4.64 9.36
CA PHE A 29 5.33 -3.64 8.32
C PHE A 29 4.77 -4.06 6.97
N GLY A 30 4.60 -3.07 6.09
CA GLY A 30 4.09 -3.28 4.74
C GLY A 30 5.15 -3.86 3.80
N THR A 31 4.72 -4.74 2.89
CA THR A 31 5.56 -5.36 1.87
C THR A 31 5.59 -4.56 0.56
N PRO A 32 6.57 -4.82 -0.33
CA PRO A 32 6.58 -4.24 -1.68
C PRO A 32 5.29 -4.53 -2.47
N GLU A 33 4.76 -5.74 -2.36
CA GLU A 33 3.55 -6.18 -3.06
C GLU A 33 2.32 -5.40 -2.56
N GLU A 34 2.21 -5.24 -1.24
CA GLU A 34 1.13 -4.44 -0.62
C GLU A 34 1.23 -2.96 -0.98
N ALA A 35 2.45 -2.40 -1.02
CA ALA A 35 2.69 -1.02 -1.45
C ALA A 35 2.25 -0.79 -2.90
N LYS A 36 2.59 -1.72 -3.79
CA LYS A 36 2.17 -1.68 -5.20
C LYS A 36 0.66 -1.81 -5.34
N ALA A 37 0.03 -2.75 -4.64
CA ALA A 37 -1.42 -2.94 -4.64
C ALA A 37 -2.16 -1.68 -4.11
N MET A 38 -1.63 -1.05 -3.05
CA MET A 38 -2.18 0.20 -2.52
C MET A 38 -2.07 1.34 -3.55
N LEU A 39 -0.96 1.44 -4.28
CA LEU A 39 -0.81 2.43 -5.36
C LEU A 39 -1.80 2.18 -6.51
N GLU A 40 -1.97 0.94 -6.94
CA GLU A 40 -2.93 0.58 -8.00
C GLU A 40 -4.37 0.94 -7.58
N LYS A 41 -4.73 0.69 -6.32
CA LYS A 41 -6.01 1.13 -5.73
C LYS A 41 -6.14 2.65 -5.71
N ALA A 42 -5.07 3.37 -5.36
CA ALA A 42 -5.05 4.83 -5.35
C ALA A 42 -5.23 5.41 -6.77
N ILE A 43 -4.59 4.84 -7.78
CA ILE A 43 -4.76 5.21 -9.19
C ILE A 43 -6.24 5.08 -9.60
N ALA A 44 -6.88 3.96 -9.26
CA ALA A 44 -8.29 3.74 -9.57
C ALA A 44 -9.20 4.77 -8.88
N ALA A 45 -8.94 5.09 -7.61
CA ALA A 45 -9.69 6.09 -6.85
C ALA A 45 -9.56 7.50 -7.44
N VAL A 46 -8.34 7.93 -7.82
CA VAL A 46 -8.11 9.23 -8.46
C VAL A 46 -8.84 9.32 -9.81
N LYS A 47 -8.81 8.26 -10.61
CA LYS A 47 -9.55 8.21 -11.89
C LYS A 47 -11.05 8.28 -11.72
N GLN A 48 -11.60 7.73 -10.64
CA GLN A 48 -13.02 7.72 -10.35
C GLN A 48 -13.51 9.07 -9.82
N ASP A 49 -12.84 9.61 -8.79
CA ASP A 49 -13.15 10.89 -8.16
C ASP A 49 -11.90 11.42 -7.46
N LYS A 50 -11.18 12.30 -8.15
CA LYS A 50 -9.92 12.86 -7.64
C LYS A 50 -10.09 13.59 -6.31
N ALA A 51 -11.12 14.41 -6.16
CA ALA A 51 -11.31 15.21 -4.95
C ALA A 51 -11.52 14.30 -3.73
N LYS A 52 -12.42 13.34 -3.84
CA LYS A 52 -12.71 12.36 -2.79
C LYS A 52 -11.49 11.49 -2.48
N ALA A 53 -10.73 11.09 -3.50
CA ALA A 53 -9.52 10.30 -3.32
C ALA A 53 -8.45 11.06 -2.52
N ILE A 54 -8.17 12.31 -2.90
CA ILE A 54 -7.20 13.18 -2.21
C ILE A 54 -7.60 13.41 -0.74
N ASP A 55 -8.88 13.61 -0.46
CA ASP A 55 -9.37 13.76 0.92
C ASP A 55 -9.16 12.47 1.72
N ALA A 56 -9.49 11.30 1.16
CA ALA A 56 -9.27 10.00 1.79
C ALA A 56 -7.77 9.71 2.05
N PHE A 57 -6.89 10.08 1.12
CA PHE A 57 -5.44 9.92 1.27
C PHE A 57 -4.90 10.79 2.41
N ASN A 58 -5.35 12.04 2.51
CA ASN A 58 -4.97 12.94 3.61
C ASN A 58 -5.46 12.45 4.97
N ALA A 59 -6.68 11.89 5.02
CA ALA A 59 -7.25 11.32 6.25
C ALA A 59 -6.62 9.94 6.58
N GLY A 60 -5.99 9.27 5.63
CA GLY A 60 -5.50 7.90 5.78
C GLY A 60 -6.63 6.87 5.87
N GLU A 61 -7.77 7.18 5.26
CA GLU A 61 -8.97 6.35 5.27
C GLU A 61 -9.09 5.48 4.01
N GLY A 62 -10.08 4.60 3.99
CA GLY A 62 -10.37 3.75 2.82
C GLY A 62 -9.27 2.74 2.49
N GLY A 63 -8.37 2.43 3.42
CA GLY A 63 -7.25 1.52 3.21
C GLY A 63 -6.12 2.14 2.37
N PHE A 64 -5.97 3.47 2.41
CA PHE A 64 -4.86 4.21 1.81
C PHE A 64 -3.76 4.57 2.81
N LYS A 65 -3.90 4.07 4.03
CA LYS A 65 -2.88 4.02 5.06
C LYS A 65 -3.03 2.70 5.81
N ASP A 66 -1.96 1.90 5.85
CA ASP A 66 -1.93 0.63 6.56
C ASP A 66 -0.51 0.41 7.12
N ARG A 67 -0.40 0.27 8.45
CA ARG A 67 0.88 0.15 9.15
C ARG A 67 1.81 1.32 8.77
N ASP A 68 2.94 1.06 8.09
CA ASP A 68 3.88 2.06 7.61
C ASP A 68 3.70 2.44 6.13
N LEU A 69 2.75 1.79 5.42
CA LEU A 69 2.34 2.15 4.06
C LEU A 69 1.35 3.32 4.07
N TYR A 70 1.52 4.24 3.15
CA TYR A 70 0.57 5.34 2.93
C TYR A 70 0.68 5.92 1.53
N VAL A 71 -0.46 6.40 1.03
CA VAL A 71 -0.51 7.11 -0.26
C VAL A 71 -0.09 8.58 -0.04
N TRP A 72 0.73 9.08 -0.94
CA TRP A 72 1.00 10.50 -1.10
C TRP A 72 0.75 10.91 -2.55
N CYS A 73 0.39 12.18 -2.79
CA CYS A 73 0.24 12.75 -4.12
C CYS A 73 0.73 14.18 -4.18
N ALA A 74 1.12 14.62 -5.37
CA ALA A 74 1.47 15.98 -5.71
C ALA A 74 0.88 16.37 -7.07
N ASN A 75 0.66 17.66 -7.32
CA ASN A 75 0.30 18.14 -8.64
C ASN A 75 1.45 17.86 -9.63
N ALA A 76 1.13 17.31 -10.77
CA ALA A 76 2.13 17.01 -11.80
C ALA A 76 2.72 18.29 -12.45
N SER A 77 1.98 19.40 -12.43
CA SER A 77 2.40 20.67 -13.07
C SER A 77 3.39 21.46 -12.21
N ASP A 78 3.12 21.61 -10.92
CA ASP A 78 3.89 22.47 -10.02
C ASP A 78 4.60 21.74 -8.88
N GLY A 79 4.27 20.45 -8.66
CA GLY A 79 4.88 19.63 -7.61
C GLY A 79 4.37 19.91 -6.20
N ILE A 80 3.34 20.72 -6.03
CA ILE A 80 2.75 20.94 -4.71
C ILE A 80 2.05 19.68 -4.21
N MET A 81 2.45 19.21 -3.03
CA MET A 81 1.87 18.04 -2.39
C MET A 81 0.38 18.25 -2.10
N THR A 82 -0.48 17.45 -2.71
CA THR A 82 -1.94 17.50 -2.55
C THR A 82 -2.42 16.55 -1.46
N ALA A 83 -1.72 15.43 -1.27
CA ALA A 83 -2.01 14.46 -0.23
C ALA A 83 -0.76 13.94 0.46
N HIS A 84 -0.80 13.90 1.79
CA HIS A 84 0.19 13.23 2.64
C HIS A 84 -0.33 13.14 4.08
N PRO A 85 -0.57 11.93 4.63
CA PRO A 85 -1.21 11.76 5.95
C PRO A 85 -0.30 12.19 7.13
N TYR A 86 0.98 12.48 6.88
CA TYR A 86 1.97 12.88 7.91
C TYR A 86 2.51 14.30 7.69
N GLY A 87 1.66 15.23 7.21
CA GLY A 87 1.95 16.67 7.27
C GLY A 87 2.87 17.23 6.19
N GLN A 88 3.04 16.56 5.04
CA GLN A 88 3.78 17.12 3.91
C GLN A 88 2.87 17.85 2.89
N LYS A 89 1.54 17.80 3.06
CA LYS A 89 0.60 18.54 2.21
C LYS A 89 0.97 20.02 2.12
N GLY A 90 0.94 20.58 0.93
CA GLY A 90 1.29 21.98 0.64
C GLY A 90 2.78 22.24 0.44
N LYS A 91 3.67 21.29 0.73
CA LYS A 91 5.10 21.44 0.45
C LYS A 91 5.41 21.13 -1.02
N GLN A 92 6.52 21.69 -1.50
CA GLN A 92 7.01 21.44 -2.84
C GLN A 92 7.75 20.10 -2.89
N LEU A 93 7.27 19.14 -3.69
CA LEU A 93 7.88 17.80 -3.81
C LEU A 93 9.34 17.87 -4.27
N ARG A 94 9.68 18.77 -5.22
CA ARG A 94 11.05 18.95 -5.72
C ARG A 94 12.06 19.28 -4.61
N ASP A 95 11.62 20.00 -3.59
CA ASP A 95 12.47 20.47 -2.51
C ASP A 95 12.62 19.41 -1.40
N ILE A 96 11.80 18.35 -1.42
CA ILE A 96 11.90 17.27 -0.46
C ILE A 96 13.09 16.39 -0.81
N LYS A 97 14.03 16.33 0.14
CA LYS A 97 15.24 15.52 0.03
C LYS A 97 15.21 14.42 1.07
N GLY A 98 15.71 13.26 0.70
CA GLY A 98 15.99 12.19 1.64
C GLY A 98 17.17 12.54 2.54
N TYR A 99 17.39 11.75 3.57
CA TYR A 99 18.64 11.82 4.32
C TYR A 99 19.82 11.70 3.36
N HIS A 100 20.93 12.28 3.73
CA HIS A 100 22.12 12.41 2.88
C HIS A 100 21.92 13.26 1.61
N GLY A 101 20.82 14.05 1.55
CA GLY A 101 20.59 15.00 0.47
C GLY A 101 20.10 14.38 -0.84
N ALA A 102 19.67 13.10 -0.84
CA ALA A 102 19.17 12.43 -2.03
C ALA A 102 17.97 13.20 -2.66
N PRO A 103 18.05 13.67 -3.91
CA PRO A 103 17.03 14.53 -4.53
C PRO A 103 15.87 13.71 -5.10
N PHE A 104 15.28 12.81 -4.30
CA PHE A 104 14.25 11.89 -4.78
C PHE A 104 13.00 12.61 -5.28
N GLY A 105 12.64 13.75 -4.67
CA GLY A 105 11.48 14.53 -5.10
C GLY A 105 11.65 15.12 -6.49
N GLU A 106 12.83 15.61 -6.83
CA GLU A 106 13.18 16.07 -8.18
C GLU A 106 13.15 14.91 -9.18
N THR A 107 13.73 13.77 -8.84
CA THR A 107 13.72 12.56 -9.69
C THR A 107 12.28 12.13 -10.01
N ILE A 108 11.40 12.10 -9.01
CA ILE A 108 9.99 11.74 -9.20
C ILE A 108 9.30 12.73 -10.16
N MET A 109 9.50 14.03 -9.96
CA MET A 109 8.89 15.06 -10.81
C MET A 109 9.35 14.99 -12.27
N GLN A 110 10.59 14.59 -12.49
CA GLN A 110 11.16 14.52 -13.85
C GLN A 110 10.71 13.29 -14.63
N ASP A 111 10.50 12.16 -13.95
CA ASP A 111 10.35 10.90 -14.66
C ASP A 111 9.00 10.21 -14.47
N ALA A 112 8.10 10.71 -13.59
CA ALA A 112 6.76 10.16 -13.43
C ALA A 112 5.97 10.20 -14.74
N THR A 113 5.50 9.03 -15.17
CA THR A 113 4.87 8.85 -16.48
C THR A 113 3.50 8.21 -16.32
N GLU A 114 2.52 8.68 -17.07
CA GLU A 114 1.17 8.10 -17.10
C GLU A 114 1.22 6.63 -17.54
N GLY A 115 0.55 5.76 -16.76
CA GLY A 115 0.44 4.33 -17.08
C GLY A 115 1.68 3.48 -16.80
N ALA A 116 2.77 4.07 -16.29
CA ALA A 116 3.99 3.36 -15.90
C ALA A 116 4.28 3.54 -14.42
N ILE A 117 4.32 2.46 -13.65
CA ILE A 117 4.78 2.49 -12.26
C ILE A 117 6.31 2.44 -12.27
N LYS A 118 6.92 3.48 -11.71
CA LYS A 118 8.36 3.59 -11.51
C LYS A 118 8.69 3.49 -10.02
N GLN A 119 9.98 3.43 -9.70
CA GLN A 119 10.44 3.39 -8.32
C GLN A 119 11.70 4.21 -8.12
N THR A 120 11.86 4.73 -6.89
CA THR A 120 13.09 5.37 -6.43
C THR A 120 13.35 4.97 -4.98
N THR A 121 14.62 4.89 -4.61
CA THR A 121 15.05 4.50 -3.26
C THR A 121 15.80 5.65 -2.61
N TYR A 122 15.46 5.93 -1.36
CA TYR A 122 16.05 7.00 -0.55
C TYR A 122 15.95 6.65 0.94
N TRP A 123 16.63 7.39 1.78
CA TRP A 123 16.55 7.22 3.24
C TRP A 123 15.51 8.17 3.83
N TRP A 124 14.57 7.60 4.58
CA TRP A 124 13.44 8.33 5.17
C TRP A 124 13.02 7.70 6.50
N PRO A 125 12.62 8.49 7.53
CA PRO A 125 12.12 7.91 8.77
C PRO A 125 10.81 7.15 8.55
N ARG A 126 10.69 5.99 9.20
CA ARG A 126 9.41 5.28 9.26
C ARG A 126 8.44 6.10 10.11
N PRO A 127 7.12 6.12 9.79
CA PRO A 127 6.14 6.82 10.62
C PRO A 127 6.25 6.45 12.10
N GLY A 128 6.31 7.46 12.97
CA GLY A 128 6.48 7.28 14.42
C GLY A 128 7.92 7.08 14.90
N THR A 129 8.91 7.19 14.01
CA THR A 129 10.34 7.12 14.34
C THR A 129 11.10 8.31 13.76
N ASP A 130 12.27 8.61 14.34
CA ASP A 130 13.18 9.65 13.83
C ASP A 130 14.39 9.06 13.08
N GLN A 131 14.56 7.73 13.13
CA GLN A 131 15.69 7.07 12.47
C GLN A 131 15.38 6.84 10.99
N PRO A 132 16.26 7.30 10.08
CA PRO A 132 16.10 7.05 8.66
C PRO A 132 16.40 5.59 8.33
N LEU A 133 15.54 4.99 7.55
CA LEU A 133 15.67 3.65 6.97
C LEU A 133 15.65 3.74 5.46
N GLU A 134 16.18 2.73 4.78
CA GLU A 134 16.06 2.63 3.33
C GLU A 134 14.58 2.44 2.95
N LYS A 135 14.06 3.37 2.17
CA LYS A 135 12.68 3.38 1.67
C LYS A 135 12.68 3.36 0.16
N THR A 136 11.91 2.46 -0.42
CA THR A 136 11.61 2.47 -1.85
C THR A 136 10.18 2.94 -2.05
N ALA A 137 9.97 3.96 -2.89
CA ALA A 137 8.66 4.43 -3.29
C ALA A 137 8.35 3.99 -4.72
N PHE A 138 7.21 3.33 -4.90
CA PHE A 138 6.55 3.19 -6.20
C PHE A 138 5.75 4.45 -6.48
N TYR A 139 5.78 4.95 -7.70
CA TYR A 139 5.04 6.15 -8.11
C TYR A 139 4.67 6.12 -9.58
N THR A 140 3.67 6.89 -9.93
CA THR A 140 3.20 7.08 -11.31
C THR A 140 2.48 8.41 -11.45
N LYS A 141 2.36 8.89 -12.68
CA LYS A 141 1.44 9.97 -13.01
C LYS A 141 0.05 9.41 -13.26
N VAL A 142 -0.97 10.08 -12.76
CA VAL A 142 -2.38 9.77 -12.98
C VAL A 142 -3.16 11.07 -13.18
N GLY A 143 -3.50 11.39 -14.43
CA GLY A 143 -4.08 12.66 -14.80
C GLY A 143 -3.15 13.84 -14.46
N ASP A 144 -3.64 14.78 -13.64
CA ASP A 144 -2.88 15.95 -13.17
C ASP A 144 -2.13 15.70 -11.84
N GLN A 145 -2.13 14.46 -11.34
CA GLN A 145 -1.43 14.08 -10.11
C GLN A 145 -0.24 13.16 -10.41
N ILE A 146 0.76 13.21 -9.53
CA ILE A 146 1.75 12.17 -9.33
C ILE A 146 1.45 11.57 -7.97
N CYS A 147 1.18 10.27 -7.90
CA CYS A 147 0.91 9.58 -6.65
C CYS A 147 1.89 8.44 -6.43
N GLY A 148 2.15 8.13 -5.16
CA GLY A 148 3.05 7.04 -4.80
C GLY A 148 2.75 6.45 -3.44
N VAL A 149 3.33 5.27 -3.22
CA VAL A 149 3.36 4.53 -1.95
C VAL A 149 4.76 4.01 -1.72
N GLY A 150 5.30 4.20 -0.53
CA GLY A 150 6.64 3.71 -0.19
C GLY A 150 6.58 2.61 0.87
N PHE A 151 7.51 1.67 0.78
CA PHE A 151 7.78 0.63 1.76
C PHE A 151 9.23 0.72 2.23
N TYR A 152 9.54 0.15 3.40
CA TYR A 152 10.88 0.17 3.98
C TYR A 152 11.53 -1.20 3.84
N LYS A 153 12.84 -1.19 3.61
CA LYS A 153 13.62 -2.41 3.61
C LYS A 153 13.91 -2.82 5.06
N GLU A 154 13.68 -4.09 5.36
CA GLU A 154 14.05 -4.73 6.62
C GLU A 154 15.45 -5.29 6.59
#